data_1dbdd063d4e8f127178c572654518ccd
#
_entry.id   1dbdd063d4e8f127178c572654518ccd
#
_cell.length_a   1.000
_cell.length_b   1.000
_cell.length_c   1.000
_cell.angle_alpha   90.00
_cell.angle_beta   90.00
_cell.angle_gamma   90.00
#
_symmetry.space_group_name_H-M   'P 1'
#
loop_
_entity.id
_entity.type
_entity.pdbx_description
1 polymer ?
#
loop_
_entity_poly.entity_id
_entity_poly.type
_entity_poly.pdbx_seq_one_letter_code
_entity_poly.pdbx_strand_id
1 'polypeptide(L)'
;MLTITSPPLKGVGGCLYNKLSIKKITMQKIEIPENWAVYIGRVEDKPAVFRINLGIGEIDFPIEGYTQCVRLNLVLKAPDEYGFTTDEERQRFYNIEDIIMPSLKDTDFLAGVVTYQGNTTWFYYTQDAPLLAVNIEKDFTNITDYEPEIRIVDDPNWEIYSDYLYPNIYEHQSIKNSAVQRHCEESGDHTDQERPIEHWLYFDTEKDMNNALSKVIALGYKVEDSGRVEPEEGDTSQEAYYHLILSKVNSIDDINSDTWDLIDVALDTNGQYDGWETVLVK
;
A
#
# COMPACT_ATOMS: atom_id res chain seq x y z
N MET A 1 -17.55 -31.58 -22.72
CA MET A 1 -18.39 -32.17 -23.78
C MET A 1 -19.85 -32.05 -23.33
N LEU A 2 -20.51 -30.94 -23.62
CA LEU A 2 -21.91 -30.70 -23.29
C LEU A 2 -22.64 -30.49 -24.60
N THR A 3 -23.51 -31.41 -24.88
CA THR A 3 -24.35 -31.52 -26.10
C THR A 3 -25.55 -30.58 -25.96
N ILE A 4 -25.70 -29.66 -26.92
CA ILE A 4 -26.90 -28.83 -27.08
C ILE A 4 -27.84 -29.58 -27.99
N THR A 5 -29.02 -29.94 -27.49
CA THR A 5 -30.14 -30.44 -28.29
C THR A 5 -31.15 -29.33 -28.50
N SER A 6 -31.44 -29.01 -29.79
CA SER A 6 -32.49 -28.10 -30.20
C SER A 6 -33.86 -28.81 -30.18
N PRO A 7 -34.94 -28.17 -29.70
CA PRO A 7 -36.33 -28.65 -29.95
C PRO A 7 -36.89 -28.13 -31.29
N PRO A 8 -37.90 -28.80 -31.87
CA PRO A 8 -38.34 -28.60 -33.23
C PRO A 8 -39.24 -27.38 -33.40
N LEU A 9 -39.15 -26.78 -34.59
CA LEU A 9 -39.97 -25.73 -35.11
C LEU A 9 -41.44 -26.16 -35.27
N LYS A 10 -42.38 -25.41 -34.68
CA LYS A 10 -43.74 -25.30 -35.17
C LYS A 10 -44.08 -23.83 -35.35
N GLY A 11 -44.63 -23.53 -36.52
CA GLY A 11 -44.74 -22.24 -37.11
C GLY A 11 -45.89 -21.35 -36.61
N VAL A 12 -45.90 -20.21 -37.23
CA VAL A 12 -46.91 -19.17 -37.44
C VAL A 12 -46.84 -17.95 -36.48
N GLY A 13 -46.39 -16.85 -37.05
CA GLY A 13 -47.01 -15.53 -36.94
C GLY A 13 -46.75 -14.73 -35.68
N GLY A 14 -45.87 -13.74 -35.79
CA GLY A 14 -45.83 -12.65 -34.83
C GLY A 14 -44.43 -12.14 -34.63
N CYS A 15 -44.10 -11.05 -35.32
CA CYS A 15 -42.86 -10.30 -35.12
C CYS A 15 -42.86 -9.72 -33.71
N LEU A 16 -42.26 -10.41 -32.75
CA LEU A 16 -41.91 -9.89 -31.42
C LEU A 16 -40.46 -9.48 -31.46
N TYR A 17 -40.22 -8.20 -31.66
CA TYR A 17 -38.96 -7.58 -31.31
C TYR A 17 -38.71 -7.82 -29.79
N ASN A 18 -37.90 -8.82 -29.46
CA ASN A 18 -37.32 -8.92 -28.14
C ASN A 18 -36.42 -7.68 -27.96
N LYS A 19 -36.95 -6.67 -27.26
CA LYS A 19 -36.11 -5.63 -26.66
C LYS A 19 -35.14 -6.33 -25.71
N LEU A 20 -33.91 -6.55 -26.19
CA LEU A 20 -32.78 -6.75 -25.30
C LEU A 20 -32.76 -5.56 -24.38
N SER A 21 -33.16 -5.77 -23.12
CA SER A 21 -33.03 -4.80 -22.06
C SER A 21 -31.55 -4.69 -21.79
N ILE A 22 -30.89 -3.75 -22.45
CA ILE A 22 -29.55 -3.32 -22.07
C ILE A 22 -29.73 -2.75 -20.66
N LYS A 23 -29.42 -3.53 -19.64
CA LYS A 23 -29.22 -2.99 -18.29
C LYS A 23 -28.18 -1.89 -18.43
N LYS A 24 -28.61 -0.64 -18.31
CA LYS A 24 -27.75 0.50 -18.19
C LYS A 24 -26.95 0.24 -16.89
N ILE A 25 -25.69 -0.21 -17.02
CA ILE A 25 -24.77 -0.25 -15.88
C ILE A 25 -24.62 1.22 -15.51
N THR A 26 -25.25 1.62 -14.43
CA THR A 26 -25.07 2.95 -13.88
C THR A 26 -23.67 2.94 -13.28
N MET A 27 -22.74 3.63 -13.92
CA MET A 27 -21.41 3.86 -13.36
C MET A 27 -21.60 4.55 -12.00
N GLN A 28 -21.17 3.90 -10.94
CA GLN A 28 -21.33 4.41 -9.59
C GLN A 28 -20.02 5.07 -9.18
N LYS A 29 -20.08 6.35 -8.80
CA LYS A 29 -18.93 7.04 -8.20
C LYS A 29 -18.58 6.32 -6.90
N ILE A 30 -17.30 5.99 -6.73
CA ILE A 30 -16.75 5.45 -5.49
C ILE A 30 -15.88 6.53 -4.89
N GLU A 31 -16.09 6.80 -3.61
CA GLU A 31 -15.17 7.65 -2.84
C GLU A 31 -14.08 6.78 -2.25
N ILE A 32 -12.88 6.90 -2.79
CA ILE A 32 -11.67 6.25 -2.26
C ILE A 32 -11.08 7.22 -1.24
N PRO A 33 -10.87 6.80 0.02
CA PRO A 33 -10.15 7.62 0.99
C PRO A 33 -8.75 7.96 0.49
N GLU A 34 -8.31 9.19 0.68
CA GLU A 34 -6.96 9.60 0.32
C GLU A 34 -6.03 9.40 1.52
N ASN A 35 -5.23 8.34 1.46
CA ASN A 35 -4.22 8.01 2.46
C ASN A 35 -2.92 7.61 1.73
N TRP A 36 -2.19 8.62 1.25
CA TRP A 36 -0.99 8.40 0.46
C TRP A 36 0.24 8.16 1.33
N ALA A 37 0.97 7.10 1.00
CA ALA A 37 2.25 6.77 1.60
C ALA A 37 3.34 6.57 0.54
N VAL A 38 4.59 6.74 0.96
CA VAL A 38 5.77 6.42 0.16
C VAL A 38 6.65 5.48 0.97
N TYR A 39 7.12 4.42 0.32
CA TYR A 39 8.06 3.49 0.92
C TYR A 39 9.06 2.97 -0.11
N ILE A 40 10.18 2.43 0.38
CA ILE A 40 11.16 1.73 -0.43
C ILE A 40 10.94 0.23 -0.21
N GLY A 41 10.57 -0.46 -1.27
CA GLY A 41 10.42 -1.90 -1.31
C GLY A 41 11.39 -2.53 -2.30
N ARG A 42 11.10 -3.75 -2.73
CA ARG A 42 11.93 -4.48 -3.69
C ARG A 42 11.07 -5.05 -4.82
N VAL A 43 11.59 -4.95 -6.04
CA VAL A 43 11.06 -5.61 -7.24
C VAL A 43 12.21 -6.45 -7.79
N GLU A 44 12.02 -7.77 -7.96
CA GLU A 44 13.07 -8.68 -8.44
C GLU A 44 14.41 -8.50 -7.68
N ASP A 45 14.34 -8.43 -6.35
CA ASP A 45 15.48 -8.22 -5.44
C ASP A 45 16.23 -6.89 -5.58
N LYS A 46 15.73 -5.93 -6.37
CA LYS A 46 16.30 -4.60 -6.51
C LYS A 46 15.41 -3.56 -5.84
N PRO A 47 16.00 -2.47 -5.32
CA PRO A 47 15.20 -1.43 -4.67
C PRO A 47 14.26 -0.74 -5.65
N ALA A 48 13.06 -0.43 -5.16
CA ALA A 48 12.02 0.29 -5.86
C ALA A 48 11.34 1.29 -4.92
N VAL A 49 10.92 2.43 -5.42
CA VAL A 49 10.15 3.42 -4.68
C VAL A 49 8.68 3.24 -5.04
N PHE A 50 7.86 3.05 -4.03
CA PHE A 50 6.41 2.93 -4.12
C PHE A 50 5.75 4.16 -3.52
N ARG A 51 4.82 4.77 -4.26
CA ARG A 51 3.87 5.75 -3.76
C ARG A 51 2.48 5.15 -3.93
N ILE A 52 1.78 4.89 -2.85
CA ILE A 52 0.53 4.13 -2.84
C ILE A 52 -0.57 4.86 -2.09
N ASN A 53 -1.82 4.71 -2.55
CA ASN A 53 -2.97 5.10 -1.76
C ASN A 53 -3.41 3.94 -0.86
N LEU A 54 -3.01 3.99 0.42
CA LEU A 54 -3.41 3.01 1.45
C LEU A 54 -4.91 3.07 1.76
N GLY A 55 -5.59 4.18 1.45
CA GLY A 55 -7.03 4.34 1.66
C GLY A 55 -7.88 3.32 0.91
N ILE A 56 -7.35 2.73 -0.17
CA ILE A 56 -8.00 1.61 -0.86
C ILE A 56 -8.11 0.38 0.06
N GLY A 57 -7.11 0.15 0.91
CA GLY A 57 -7.12 -0.94 1.90
C GLY A 57 -8.10 -0.72 3.07
N GLU A 58 -8.66 0.49 3.20
CA GLU A 58 -9.65 0.84 4.22
C GLU A 58 -11.10 0.55 3.79
N ILE A 59 -11.30 0.16 2.52
CA ILE A 59 -12.60 -0.19 1.96
C ILE A 59 -12.61 -1.65 1.51
N ASP A 60 -13.80 -2.21 1.33
CA ASP A 60 -13.95 -3.56 0.78
C ASP A 60 -13.49 -3.60 -0.68
N PHE A 61 -12.44 -4.37 -0.98
CA PHE A 61 -12.00 -4.63 -2.35
C PHE A 61 -11.86 -6.16 -2.59
N PRO A 62 -11.93 -6.69 -3.83
CA PRO A 62 -12.06 -5.95 -5.11
C PRO A 62 -13.41 -5.25 -5.28
N ILE A 63 -13.38 -4.04 -5.85
CA ILE A 63 -14.58 -3.22 -6.07
C ILE A 63 -15.31 -3.71 -7.32
N GLU A 64 -16.63 -3.95 -7.23
CA GLU A 64 -17.44 -4.43 -8.35
C GLU A 64 -17.34 -3.47 -9.56
N GLY A 65 -17.07 -4.03 -10.74
CA GLY A 65 -16.94 -3.28 -11.99
C GLY A 65 -15.51 -2.77 -12.28
N TYR A 66 -14.59 -2.89 -11.35
CA TYR A 66 -13.18 -2.50 -11.54
C TYR A 66 -12.32 -3.74 -11.73
N THR A 67 -12.41 -4.35 -12.88
CA THR A 67 -11.73 -5.62 -13.19
C THR A 67 -10.44 -5.45 -13.99
N GLN A 68 -10.09 -4.21 -14.31
CA GLN A 68 -8.92 -3.90 -15.13
C GLN A 68 -8.10 -2.76 -14.52
N CYS A 69 -6.78 -2.89 -14.63
CA CYS A 69 -5.81 -1.87 -14.30
C CYS A 69 -5.17 -1.31 -15.56
N VAL A 70 -5.17 0.01 -15.74
CA VAL A 70 -4.42 0.70 -16.79
C VAL A 70 -3.06 1.09 -16.21
N ARG A 71 -2.00 0.58 -16.82
CA ARG A 71 -0.61 0.88 -16.45
C ARG A 71 -0.05 1.88 -17.46
N LEU A 72 0.36 3.04 -16.98
CA LEU A 72 1.11 4.04 -17.74
C LEU A 72 2.58 3.94 -17.32
N ASN A 73 3.48 3.60 -18.23
CA ASN A 73 4.91 3.55 -17.95
C ASN A 73 5.65 4.64 -18.72
N LEU A 74 6.56 5.33 -18.05
CA LEU A 74 7.48 6.30 -18.62
C LEU A 74 8.92 5.93 -18.26
N VAL A 75 9.82 6.03 -19.25
CA VAL A 75 11.26 5.85 -19.03
C VAL A 75 11.84 7.18 -18.54
N LEU A 76 12.58 7.14 -17.42
CA LEU A 76 13.29 8.29 -16.86
C LEU A 76 14.37 8.77 -17.82
N LYS A 77 14.49 10.09 -18.00
CA LYS A 77 15.53 10.70 -18.84
C LYS A 77 16.85 10.87 -18.12
N ALA A 78 16.76 11.16 -16.84
CA ALA A 78 17.92 11.40 -15.98
C ALA A 78 17.71 10.74 -14.62
N PRO A 79 17.70 9.38 -14.54
CA PRO A 79 17.64 8.67 -13.27
C PRO A 79 18.92 8.93 -12.46
N ASP A 80 18.83 8.81 -11.13
CA ASP A 80 20.00 8.77 -10.27
C ASP A 80 20.75 7.43 -10.43
N GLU A 81 21.82 7.25 -9.67
CA GLU A 81 22.67 6.04 -9.71
C GLU A 81 21.91 4.74 -9.32
N TYR A 82 20.77 4.85 -8.63
CA TYR A 82 19.91 3.73 -8.24
C TYR A 82 18.76 3.51 -9.21
N GLY A 83 18.60 4.35 -10.22
CA GLY A 83 17.49 4.30 -11.17
C GLY A 83 16.23 4.98 -10.68
N PHE A 84 16.32 5.89 -9.69
CA PHE A 84 15.21 6.66 -9.15
C PHE A 84 15.11 8.05 -9.79
N THR A 85 14.00 8.73 -9.52
CA THR A 85 13.79 10.09 -9.99
C THR A 85 14.68 11.07 -9.24
N THR A 86 15.43 11.91 -9.98
CA THR A 86 15.99 13.15 -9.46
C THR A 86 14.87 14.14 -9.13
N ASP A 87 15.16 15.19 -8.37
CA ASP A 87 14.17 16.22 -8.04
C ASP A 87 13.57 16.88 -9.27
N GLU A 88 14.40 17.14 -10.29
CA GLU A 88 13.95 17.73 -11.56
C GLU A 88 13.00 16.78 -12.30
N GLU A 89 13.33 15.50 -12.37
CA GLU A 89 12.51 14.47 -13.02
C GLU A 89 11.17 14.28 -12.28
N ARG A 90 11.21 14.28 -10.94
CA ARG A 90 10.03 14.19 -10.08
C ARG A 90 9.07 15.34 -10.32
N GLN A 91 9.59 16.58 -10.44
CA GLN A 91 8.76 17.75 -10.75
C GLN A 91 8.12 17.64 -12.13
N ARG A 92 8.83 17.10 -13.12
CA ARG A 92 8.26 16.84 -14.46
C ARG A 92 7.11 15.84 -14.38
N PHE A 93 7.24 14.79 -13.58
CA PHE A 93 6.19 13.79 -13.42
C PHE A 93 4.95 14.34 -12.70
N TYR A 94 5.12 15.20 -11.70
CA TYR A 94 3.98 15.91 -11.12
C TYR A 94 3.25 16.79 -12.17
N ASN A 95 3.98 17.47 -13.01
CA ASN A 95 3.37 18.25 -14.11
C ASN A 95 2.62 17.36 -15.11
N ILE A 96 3.11 16.15 -15.37
CA ILE A 96 2.41 15.16 -16.22
C ILE A 96 1.14 14.67 -15.52
N GLU A 97 1.18 14.37 -14.24
CA GLU A 97 -0.01 14.02 -13.45
C GLU A 97 -1.07 15.12 -13.52
N ASP A 98 -0.67 16.40 -13.37
CA ASP A 98 -1.57 17.55 -13.47
C ASP A 98 -2.24 17.67 -14.86
N ILE A 99 -1.57 17.21 -15.94
CA ILE A 99 -2.13 17.17 -17.30
C ILE A 99 -3.11 16.02 -17.47
N ILE A 100 -2.83 14.85 -16.88
CA ILE A 100 -3.67 13.64 -16.98
C ILE A 100 -4.91 13.75 -16.08
N MET A 101 -4.78 14.34 -14.90
CA MET A 101 -5.84 14.39 -13.89
C MET A 101 -7.20 14.90 -14.41
N PRO A 102 -7.29 15.97 -15.25
CA PRO A 102 -8.56 16.44 -15.81
C PRO A 102 -9.22 15.47 -16.78
N SER A 103 -8.49 14.50 -17.32
CA SER A 103 -8.99 13.47 -18.25
C SER A 103 -9.52 12.24 -17.54
N LEU A 104 -9.26 12.11 -16.22
CA LEU A 104 -9.85 11.07 -15.39
C LEU A 104 -11.31 11.36 -15.13
N LYS A 105 -12.14 10.33 -15.18
CA LYS A 105 -13.55 10.41 -14.79
C LYS A 105 -13.68 10.17 -13.29
N ASP A 106 -14.86 10.48 -12.74
CA ASP A 106 -15.22 10.15 -11.35
C ASP A 106 -15.17 8.64 -11.03
N THR A 107 -15.03 7.80 -12.06
CA THR A 107 -14.87 6.35 -11.97
C THR A 107 -13.44 5.87 -12.14
N ASP A 108 -12.50 6.77 -12.28
CA ASP A 108 -11.08 6.44 -12.48
C ASP A 108 -10.28 6.91 -11.28
N PHE A 109 -9.39 6.10 -10.77
CA PHE A 109 -8.52 6.52 -9.68
C PHE A 109 -7.13 5.90 -9.77
N LEU A 110 -6.15 6.65 -9.29
CA LEU A 110 -4.78 6.20 -9.17
C LEU A 110 -4.62 5.37 -7.89
N ALA A 111 -4.19 4.12 -8.03
CA ALA A 111 -3.92 3.24 -6.89
C ALA A 111 -2.49 3.36 -6.38
N GLY A 112 -1.53 3.60 -7.27
CA GLY A 112 -0.15 3.77 -6.89
C GLY A 112 0.77 4.10 -8.04
N VAL A 113 2.01 4.43 -7.71
CA VAL A 113 3.10 4.73 -8.64
C VAL A 113 4.35 4.01 -8.18
N VAL A 114 5.03 3.32 -9.08
CA VAL A 114 6.27 2.61 -8.77
C VAL A 114 7.40 3.12 -9.65
N THR A 115 8.51 3.53 -9.03
CA THR A 115 9.75 3.86 -9.73
C THR A 115 10.77 2.75 -9.51
N TYR A 116 11.19 2.13 -10.60
CA TYR A 116 12.07 0.98 -10.59
C TYR A 116 12.96 0.95 -11.84
N GLN A 117 14.27 0.84 -11.65
CA GLN A 117 15.27 0.70 -12.74
C GLN A 117 15.08 1.69 -13.89
N GLY A 118 14.97 2.97 -13.60
CA GLY A 118 14.85 4.01 -14.61
C GLY A 118 13.48 4.09 -15.29
N ASN A 119 12.47 3.47 -14.70
CA ASN A 119 11.08 3.53 -15.16
C ASN A 119 10.17 3.99 -14.04
N THR A 120 9.13 4.74 -14.37
CA THR A 120 8.03 5.04 -13.45
C THR A 120 6.74 4.57 -14.06
N THR A 121 5.97 3.80 -13.29
CA THR A 121 4.69 3.23 -13.71
C THR A 121 3.58 3.69 -12.79
N TRP A 122 2.53 4.28 -13.36
CA TRP A 122 1.28 4.61 -12.68
C TRP A 122 0.27 3.50 -12.89
N PHE A 123 -0.52 3.18 -11.86
CA PHE A 123 -1.51 2.12 -11.83
C PHE A 123 -2.89 2.72 -11.57
N TYR A 124 -3.73 2.76 -12.61
CA TYR A 124 -5.09 3.30 -12.53
C TYR A 124 -6.10 2.18 -12.59
N TYR A 125 -7.04 2.15 -11.64
CA TYR A 125 -8.24 1.31 -11.75
C TYR A 125 -9.40 2.13 -12.32
N THR A 126 -10.21 1.49 -13.16
CA THR A 126 -11.29 2.14 -13.91
C THR A 126 -12.37 1.15 -14.28
N GLN A 127 -13.58 1.65 -14.54
CA GLN A 127 -14.68 0.86 -15.11
C GLN A 127 -14.65 0.79 -16.66
N ASP A 128 -13.79 1.59 -17.32
CA ASP A 128 -13.68 1.65 -18.80
C ASP A 128 -12.21 1.85 -19.21
N ALA A 129 -11.43 0.77 -19.07
CA ALA A 129 -9.99 0.81 -19.33
C ALA A 129 -9.64 1.22 -20.78
N PRO A 130 -10.35 0.78 -21.84
CA PRO A 130 -10.09 1.26 -23.19
C PRO A 130 -10.25 2.77 -23.34
N LEU A 131 -11.27 3.35 -22.71
CA LEU A 131 -11.50 4.79 -22.80
C LEU A 131 -10.44 5.57 -22.00
N LEU A 132 -10.09 5.12 -20.81
CA LEU A 132 -9.02 5.74 -20.00
C LEU A 132 -7.69 5.72 -20.76
N ALA A 133 -7.32 4.58 -21.35
CA ALA A 133 -6.08 4.46 -22.14
C ALA A 133 -6.05 5.46 -23.32
N VAL A 134 -7.15 5.58 -24.07
CA VAL A 134 -7.26 6.56 -25.18
C VAL A 134 -7.17 8.01 -24.68
N ASN A 135 -7.76 8.33 -23.53
CA ASN A 135 -7.70 9.68 -22.96
C ASN A 135 -6.25 10.01 -22.56
N ILE A 136 -5.56 9.11 -21.85
CA ILE A 136 -4.14 9.30 -21.48
C ILE A 136 -3.28 9.45 -22.73
N GLU A 137 -3.43 8.59 -23.74
CA GLU A 137 -2.68 8.68 -24.99
C GLU A 137 -2.87 10.05 -25.68
N LYS A 138 -4.10 10.56 -25.67
CA LYS A 138 -4.42 11.89 -26.21
C LYS A 138 -3.72 13.01 -25.43
N ASP A 139 -3.66 12.94 -24.10
CA ASP A 139 -2.99 13.94 -23.29
C ASP A 139 -1.50 14.02 -23.62
N PHE A 140 -0.87 12.87 -23.91
CA PHE A 140 0.52 12.80 -24.34
C PHE A 140 0.80 13.40 -25.71
N THR A 141 -0.21 13.70 -26.54
CA THR A 141 0.02 14.45 -27.80
C THR A 141 0.63 15.85 -27.56
N ASN A 142 0.43 16.41 -26.35
CA ASN A 142 0.96 17.70 -25.93
C ASN A 142 2.22 17.58 -25.05
N ILE A 143 2.58 16.37 -24.64
CA ILE A 143 3.77 16.07 -23.83
C ILE A 143 4.85 15.52 -24.77
N THR A 144 5.69 16.39 -25.33
CA THR A 144 6.65 15.99 -26.36
C THR A 144 7.90 15.30 -25.82
N ASP A 145 8.08 15.34 -24.51
CA ASP A 145 9.32 14.92 -23.87
C ASP A 145 9.35 13.44 -23.47
N TYR A 146 8.19 12.78 -23.38
CA TYR A 146 8.06 11.38 -22.99
C TYR A 146 7.17 10.62 -23.96
N GLU A 147 7.54 9.37 -24.20
CA GLU A 147 6.72 8.41 -24.95
C GLU A 147 6.03 7.49 -23.95
N PRO A 148 4.69 7.51 -23.84
CA PRO A 148 3.97 6.66 -22.90
C PRO A 148 3.88 5.23 -23.42
N GLU A 149 4.17 4.26 -22.58
CA GLU A 149 3.76 2.88 -22.78
C GLU A 149 2.52 2.61 -21.94
N ILE A 150 1.38 2.41 -22.61
CA ILE A 150 0.10 2.17 -21.95
C ILE A 150 -0.30 0.72 -22.12
N ARG A 151 -0.60 0.03 -21.02
CA ARG A 151 -1.06 -1.36 -21.02
C ARG A 151 -2.32 -1.50 -20.18
N ILE A 152 -3.30 -2.23 -20.71
CA ILE A 152 -4.48 -2.66 -19.96
C ILE A 152 -4.21 -4.09 -19.47
N VAL A 153 -4.38 -4.30 -18.17
CA VAL A 153 -4.17 -5.59 -17.52
C VAL A 153 -5.48 -6.02 -16.85
N ASP A 154 -5.92 -7.25 -17.14
CA ASP A 154 -7.05 -7.84 -16.41
C ASP A 154 -6.61 -8.17 -14.99
N ASP A 155 -7.28 -7.59 -14.01
CA ASP A 155 -6.98 -7.74 -12.59
C ASP A 155 -8.29 -7.77 -11.74
N PRO A 156 -9.14 -8.78 -11.96
CA PRO A 156 -10.42 -8.86 -11.29
C PRO A 156 -10.33 -9.12 -9.78
N ASN A 157 -9.20 -9.63 -9.31
CA ASN A 157 -8.94 -9.90 -7.89
C ASN A 157 -8.11 -8.81 -7.22
N TRP A 158 -7.67 -7.78 -7.97
CA TRP A 158 -6.82 -6.70 -7.49
C TRP A 158 -5.45 -7.15 -6.95
N GLU A 159 -4.89 -8.19 -7.57
CA GLU A 159 -3.57 -8.73 -7.21
C GLU A 159 -2.44 -7.70 -7.44
N ILE A 160 -2.61 -6.79 -8.42
CA ILE A 160 -1.67 -5.67 -8.61
C ILE A 160 -1.68 -4.76 -7.38
N TYR A 161 -2.85 -4.50 -6.78
CA TYR A 161 -2.91 -3.69 -5.58
C TYR A 161 -2.47 -4.46 -4.35
N SER A 162 -3.05 -5.66 -4.08
CA SER A 162 -2.83 -6.41 -2.84
C SER A 162 -1.43 -7.03 -2.73
N ASP A 163 -0.89 -7.54 -3.84
CA ASP A 163 0.30 -8.37 -3.81
C ASP A 163 1.55 -7.63 -4.35
N TYR A 164 1.34 -6.59 -5.18
CA TYR A 164 2.46 -5.86 -5.75
C TYR A 164 2.62 -4.44 -5.21
N LEU A 165 1.52 -3.68 -5.01
CA LEU A 165 1.59 -2.29 -4.55
C LEU A 165 1.50 -2.17 -3.02
N TYR A 166 0.74 -3.05 -2.34
CA TYR A 166 0.49 -2.92 -0.91
C TYR A 166 1.73 -3.32 -0.09
N PRO A 167 2.14 -2.49 0.88
CA PRO A 167 3.33 -2.76 1.67
C PRO A 167 3.18 -4.01 2.54
N ASN A 168 4.23 -4.80 2.65
CA ASN A 168 4.32 -5.86 3.64
C ASN A 168 4.45 -5.30 5.06
N ILE A 169 4.47 -6.16 6.08
CA ILE A 169 4.49 -5.74 7.49
C ILE A 169 5.70 -4.85 7.84
N TYR A 170 6.88 -5.11 7.25
CA TYR A 170 8.10 -4.32 7.50
C TYR A 170 8.04 -2.96 6.80
N GLU A 171 7.58 -2.94 5.55
CA GLU A 171 7.38 -1.72 4.78
C GLU A 171 6.30 -0.84 5.41
N HIS A 172 5.21 -1.46 5.89
CA HIS A 172 4.16 -0.74 6.62
C HIS A 172 4.69 -0.11 7.91
N GLN A 173 5.55 -0.83 8.66
CA GLN A 173 6.20 -0.26 9.83
C GLN A 173 7.16 0.88 9.46
N SER A 174 7.90 0.75 8.36
CA SER A 174 8.79 1.82 7.88
C SER A 174 8.03 3.09 7.47
N ILE A 175 6.83 2.95 6.91
CA ILE A 175 5.93 4.09 6.64
C ILE A 175 5.58 4.82 7.95
N LYS A 176 5.18 4.07 8.99
CA LYS A 176 4.88 4.62 10.32
C LYS A 176 6.11 5.30 10.92
N ASN A 177 7.27 4.65 10.87
CA ASN A 177 8.53 5.19 11.38
C ASN A 177 8.90 6.51 10.69
N SER A 178 8.81 6.56 9.37
CA SER A 178 9.09 7.77 8.59
C SER A 178 8.15 8.94 8.91
N ALA A 179 6.89 8.65 9.26
CA ALA A 179 5.95 9.67 9.69
C ALA A 179 6.36 10.27 11.06
N VAL A 180 6.79 9.43 12.00
CA VAL A 180 7.29 9.89 13.32
C VAL A 180 8.61 10.65 13.16
N GLN A 181 9.57 10.13 12.37
CA GLN A 181 10.84 10.81 12.08
C GLN A 181 10.62 12.23 11.56
N ARG A 182 9.77 12.39 10.55
CA ARG A 182 9.43 13.71 9.99
C ARG A 182 8.81 14.63 11.04
N HIS A 183 7.91 14.12 11.86
CA HIS A 183 7.30 14.92 12.94
C HIS A 183 8.35 15.38 13.97
N CYS A 184 9.32 14.52 14.30
CA CYS A 184 10.45 14.87 15.18
C CYS A 184 11.30 15.98 14.55
N GLU A 185 11.70 15.83 13.27
CA GLU A 185 12.48 16.84 12.53
C GLU A 185 11.75 18.19 12.46
N GLU A 186 10.46 18.20 12.12
CA GLU A 186 9.62 19.40 12.09
C GLU A 186 9.50 20.07 13.48
N SER A 187 9.61 19.28 14.54
CA SER A 187 9.63 19.74 15.93
C SER A 187 11.01 20.23 16.39
N GLY A 188 12.03 20.18 15.52
CA GLY A 188 13.40 20.60 15.82
C GLY A 188 14.19 19.59 16.65
N ASP A 189 13.88 18.30 16.50
CA ASP A 189 14.60 17.20 17.13
C ASP A 189 15.90 16.89 16.38
N HIS A 190 16.91 16.48 17.13
CA HIS A 190 18.15 15.91 16.59
C HIS A 190 18.00 14.39 16.46
N THR A 191 17.41 13.92 15.35
CA THR A 191 17.05 12.51 15.13
C THR A 191 18.25 11.57 15.06
N ASP A 192 19.43 12.10 14.75
CA ASP A 192 20.71 11.41 14.70
C ASP A 192 21.31 11.11 16.08
N GLN A 193 20.81 11.76 17.16
CA GLN A 193 21.33 11.54 18.50
C GLN A 193 20.74 10.30 19.16
N GLU A 194 21.62 9.48 19.74
CA GLU A 194 21.22 8.31 20.51
C GLU A 194 20.43 8.69 21.76
N ARG A 195 19.35 7.95 22.01
CA ARG A 195 18.46 8.11 23.17
C ARG A 195 17.77 6.80 23.50
N PRO A 196 17.23 6.62 24.71
CA PRO A 196 16.37 5.49 25.00
C PRO A 196 15.11 5.54 24.13
N ILE A 197 14.84 4.43 23.45
CA ILE A 197 13.61 4.21 22.66
C ILE A 197 12.89 3.05 23.30
N GLU A 198 11.61 3.23 23.62
CA GLU A 198 10.78 2.21 24.21
C GLU A 198 9.92 1.54 23.14
N HIS A 199 9.70 0.22 23.27
CA HIS A 199 8.97 -0.61 22.31
C HIS A 199 7.97 -1.51 23.04
N TRP A 200 6.82 -1.79 22.39
CA TRP A 200 5.76 -2.62 22.92
C TRP A 200 5.50 -3.85 22.09
N LEU A 201 5.45 -5.02 22.76
CA LEU A 201 5.00 -6.27 22.17
C LEU A 201 3.87 -6.83 23.00
N TYR A 202 2.90 -7.46 22.34
CA TYR A 202 1.73 -8.08 22.95
C TYR A 202 1.63 -9.54 22.57
N PHE A 203 1.09 -10.38 23.49
CA PHE A 203 0.97 -11.82 23.33
C PHE A 203 -0.32 -12.32 23.97
N ASP A 204 -0.91 -13.36 23.38
CA ASP A 204 -2.11 -14.00 23.94
C ASP A 204 -1.75 -14.94 25.10
N THR A 205 -0.52 -15.46 25.15
CA THR A 205 -0.09 -16.40 26.19
C THR A 205 1.21 -16.00 26.88
N GLU A 206 1.32 -16.33 28.19
CA GLU A 206 2.55 -16.15 28.96
C GLU A 206 3.73 -16.93 28.37
N LYS A 207 3.47 -18.09 27.77
CA LYS A 207 4.49 -18.91 27.13
C LYS A 207 5.12 -18.20 25.94
N ASP A 208 4.32 -17.57 25.10
CA ASP A 208 4.80 -16.87 23.91
C ASP A 208 5.59 -15.60 24.31
N MET A 209 5.09 -14.85 25.29
CA MET A 209 5.84 -13.74 25.89
C MET A 209 7.21 -14.20 26.45
N ASN A 210 7.28 -15.31 27.19
CA ASN A 210 8.52 -15.83 27.74
C ASN A 210 9.49 -16.33 26.65
N ASN A 211 8.96 -16.85 25.53
CA ASN A 211 9.79 -17.21 24.36
C ASN A 211 10.40 -15.95 23.72
N ALA A 212 9.65 -14.86 23.60
CA ALA A 212 10.13 -13.59 23.09
C ALA A 212 11.20 -12.97 24.01
N LEU A 213 11.02 -13.05 25.32
CA LEU A 213 11.91 -12.49 26.33
C LEU A 213 13.38 -12.88 26.10
N SER A 214 13.66 -14.16 25.84
CA SER A 214 15.03 -14.63 25.59
C SER A 214 15.63 -14.07 24.30
N LYS A 215 14.81 -13.85 23.27
CA LYS A 215 15.24 -13.32 21.98
C LYS A 215 15.56 -11.82 22.06
N VAL A 216 14.67 -11.03 22.70
CA VAL A 216 14.90 -9.58 22.83
C VAL A 216 16.14 -9.24 23.67
N ILE A 217 16.40 -10.03 24.74
CA ILE A 217 17.62 -9.88 25.54
C ILE A 217 18.86 -10.18 24.69
N ALA A 218 18.81 -11.21 23.82
CA ALA A 218 19.92 -11.53 22.93
C ALA A 218 20.19 -10.44 21.88
N LEU A 219 19.16 -9.66 21.48
CA LEU A 219 19.26 -8.50 20.59
C LEU A 219 19.71 -7.21 21.32
N GLY A 220 19.97 -7.30 22.65
CA GLY A 220 20.49 -6.18 23.44
C GLY A 220 19.42 -5.26 24.02
N TYR A 221 18.15 -5.65 23.98
CA TYR A 221 17.09 -4.88 24.63
C TYR A 221 17.09 -5.09 26.14
N LYS A 222 16.79 -4.03 26.87
CA LYS A 222 16.47 -4.07 28.29
C LYS A 222 14.96 -4.25 28.45
N VAL A 223 14.54 -5.13 29.32
CA VAL A 223 13.13 -5.28 29.71
C VAL A 223 12.81 -4.26 30.77
N GLU A 224 11.89 -3.36 30.47
CA GLU A 224 11.41 -2.35 31.42
C GLU A 224 10.23 -2.85 32.22
N ASP A 225 9.30 -3.54 31.56
CA ASP A 225 8.14 -4.18 32.19
C ASP A 225 7.70 -5.42 31.40
N SER A 226 7.08 -6.35 32.12
CA SER A 226 6.46 -7.54 31.52
C SER A 226 5.38 -8.09 32.43
N GLY A 227 4.26 -8.51 31.87
CA GLY A 227 3.21 -9.08 32.70
C GLY A 227 1.90 -9.29 31.97
N ARG A 228 0.93 -9.74 32.73
CA ARG A 228 -0.43 -9.95 32.28
C ARG A 228 -1.26 -8.68 32.50
N VAL A 229 -2.01 -8.31 31.50
CA VAL A 229 -2.98 -7.22 31.53
C VAL A 229 -4.37 -7.80 31.55
N GLU A 230 -5.14 -7.46 32.58
CA GLU A 230 -6.55 -7.84 32.67
C GLU A 230 -7.42 -6.77 31.99
N PRO A 231 -8.52 -7.16 31.35
CA PRO A 231 -9.51 -6.21 30.86
C PRO A 231 -10.04 -5.31 31.97
N GLU A 232 -10.49 -4.13 31.66
CA GLU A 232 -11.18 -3.28 32.63
C GLU A 232 -12.44 -3.96 33.18
N GLU A 233 -12.73 -3.72 34.45
CA GLU A 233 -13.88 -4.35 35.13
C GLU A 233 -15.19 -3.95 34.42
N GLY A 234 -15.84 -4.96 33.80
CA GLY A 234 -17.06 -4.79 33.00
C GLY A 234 -16.88 -4.74 31.50
N ASP A 235 -15.66 -4.70 30.98
CA ASP A 235 -15.36 -4.85 29.53
C ASP A 235 -15.27 -6.33 29.16
N THR A 236 -16.31 -6.83 28.50
CA THR A 236 -16.35 -8.22 27.99
C THR A 236 -15.90 -8.34 26.54
N SER A 237 -15.47 -7.26 25.94
CA SER A 237 -15.03 -7.22 24.54
C SER A 237 -13.54 -7.54 24.37
N GLN A 238 -12.75 -7.44 25.44
CA GLN A 238 -11.32 -7.74 25.45
C GLN A 238 -11.02 -8.99 26.28
N GLU A 239 -10.09 -9.80 25.81
CA GLU A 239 -9.49 -10.89 26.57
C GLU A 239 -8.22 -10.39 27.26
N ALA A 240 -7.82 -11.06 28.35
CA ALA A 240 -6.56 -10.77 29.00
C ALA A 240 -5.39 -11.10 28.05
N TYR A 241 -4.37 -10.25 28.02
CA TYR A 241 -3.18 -10.42 27.20
C TYR A 241 -1.89 -10.22 28.01
N TYR A 242 -0.77 -10.52 27.44
CA TYR A 242 0.56 -10.32 28.04
C TYR A 242 1.32 -9.26 27.25
N HIS A 243 2.10 -8.44 27.96
CA HIS A 243 2.93 -7.40 27.33
C HIS A 243 4.42 -7.57 27.67
N LEU A 244 5.26 -7.09 26.77
CA LEU A 244 6.66 -6.78 27.00
C LEU A 244 6.88 -5.32 26.61
N ILE A 245 7.40 -4.54 27.56
CA ILE A 245 7.91 -3.18 27.33
C ILE A 245 9.44 -3.25 27.37
N LEU A 246 10.05 -2.82 26.30
CA LEU A 246 11.48 -2.94 26.05
C LEU A 246 12.09 -1.58 25.83
N SER A 247 13.38 -1.41 26.19
CA SER A 247 14.11 -0.22 25.79
C SER A 247 15.46 -0.58 25.16
N LYS A 248 15.91 0.25 24.24
CA LYS A 248 17.25 0.21 23.64
C LYS A 248 17.71 1.62 23.35
N VAL A 249 19.01 1.90 23.56
CA VAL A 249 19.59 3.18 23.19
C VAL A 249 19.96 3.13 21.72
N ASN A 250 19.34 3.99 20.91
CA ASN A 250 19.61 4.12 19.47
C ASN A 250 19.21 5.51 18.97
N SER A 251 19.55 5.82 17.71
CA SER A 251 19.06 7.01 17.01
C SER A 251 17.69 6.72 16.37
N ILE A 252 16.87 7.78 16.19
CA ILE A 252 15.62 7.64 15.43
C ILE A 252 15.91 7.33 13.96
N ASP A 253 17.06 7.76 13.44
CA ASP A 253 17.45 7.51 12.04
C ASP A 253 17.62 6.01 11.75
N ASP A 254 18.01 5.21 12.75
CA ASP A 254 18.22 3.76 12.63
C ASP A 254 17.01 2.93 13.08
N ILE A 255 15.88 3.55 13.40
CA ILE A 255 14.70 2.91 14.01
C ILE A 255 14.13 1.74 13.19
N ASN A 256 14.28 1.75 11.87
CA ASN A 256 13.79 0.65 11.02
C ASN A 256 14.45 -0.68 11.36
N SER A 257 15.76 -0.69 11.66
CA SER A 257 16.47 -1.90 12.06
C SER A 257 15.87 -2.50 13.33
N ASP A 258 15.68 -1.67 14.35
CA ASP A 258 15.13 -2.11 15.63
C ASP A 258 13.70 -2.62 15.50
N THR A 259 12.85 -1.90 14.77
CA THR A 259 11.45 -2.30 14.60
C THR A 259 11.29 -3.57 13.78
N TRP A 260 12.14 -3.81 12.77
CA TRP A 260 12.12 -5.03 11.97
C TRP A 260 12.57 -6.24 12.78
N ASP A 261 13.65 -6.10 13.58
CA ASP A 261 14.11 -7.16 14.50
C ASP A 261 12.99 -7.57 15.48
N LEU A 262 12.24 -6.58 16.01
CA LEU A 262 11.15 -6.84 16.95
C LEU A 262 9.90 -7.43 16.27
N ILE A 263 9.64 -7.08 15.01
CA ILE A 263 8.62 -7.74 14.19
C ILE A 263 8.98 -9.21 13.99
N ASP A 264 10.24 -9.52 13.67
CA ASP A 264 10.71 -10.92 13.55
C ASP A 264 10.52 -11.69 14.85
N VAL A 265 10.88 -11.09 15.99
CA VAL A 265 10.65 -11.72 17.30
C VAL A 265 9.15 -11.97 17.52
N ALA A 266 8.31 -10.98 17.24
CA ALA A 266 6.86 -11.12 17.41
C ALA A 266 6.28 -12.25 16.56
N LEU A 267 6.62 -12.29 15.26
CA LEU A 267 6.18 -13.34 14.34
C LEU A 267 6.64 -14.74 14.77
N ASP A 268 7.90 -14.86 15.19
CA ASP A 268 8.49 -16.13 15.66
C ASP A 268 7.89 -16.64 16.97
N THR A 269 7.22 -15.79 17.72
CA THR A 269 6.69 -16.11 19.07
C THR A 269 5.21 -15.90 19.20
N ASN A 270 4.45 -15.88 18.09
CA ASN A 270 3.01 -15.65 18.02
C ASN A 270 2.57 -14.39 18.78
N GLY A 271 3.37 -13.33 18.71
CA GLY A 271 3.08 -12.03 19.29
C GLY A 271 2.78 -10.99 18.24
N GLN A 272 2.54 -9.78 18.71
CA GLN A 272 2.34 -8.59 17.88
C GLN A 272 3.27 -7.47 18.35
N TYR A 273 4.00 -6.86 17.41
CA TYR A 273 4.70 -5.62 17.64
C TYR A 273 3.73 -4.46 17.43
N ASP A 274 3.60 -3.59 18.43
CA ASP A 274 2.63 -2.48 18.40
C ASP A 274 3.26 -1.15 17.95
N GLY A 275 4.48 -0.86 18.42
CA GLY A 275 5.15 0.39 18.07
C GLY A 275 6.25 0.77 19.05
N TRP A 276 6.63 2.05 18.97
CA TRP A 276 7.69 2.63 19.79
C TRP A 276 7.40 4.08 20.15
N GLU A 277 8.03 4.54 21.22
CA GLU A 277 8.05 5.95 21.59
C GLU A 277 9.43 6.38 22.11
N THR A 278 9.67 7.68 22.13
CA THR A 278 10.87 8.29 22.69
C THR A 278 10.62 9.75 23.06
N VAL A 279 11.60 10.34 23.74
CA VAL A 279 11.61 11.77 24.06
C VAL A 279 12.29 12.58 22.98
N LEU A 280 11.84 13.83 22.75
CA LEU A 280 12.51 14.76 21.84
C LEU A 280 13.87 15.21 22.43
N VAL A 281 14.91 15.27 21.61
CA VAL A 281 16.23 15.80 21.92
C VAL A 281 16.45 17.09 21.11
N LYS A 282 16.54 18.23 21.83
CA LYS A 282 16.67 19.57 21.22
C LYS A 282 18.02 20.17 21.54
#